data_0cd49d09112d0fc673fc844017776a24
#
_entry.id   0cd49d09112d0fc673fc844017776a24
#
_cell.length_a   1.000
_cell.length_b   1.000
_cell.length_c   1.000
_cell.angle_alpha   90.00
_cell.angle_beta   90.00
_cell.angle_gamma   90.00
#
_symmetry.space_group_name_H-M   'P 1'
#
loop_
_entity.id
_entity.type
_entity.pdbx_description
1 polymer ?
#
loop_
_entity_poly.entity_id
_entity_poly.type
_entity_poly.pdbx_seq_one_letter_code
_entity_poly.pdbx_strand_id
1 'polypeptide(L)'
;DAYITNGGYGGVMLGIQNRLPLIVAGEHEGKNEINARIGYFNLGINLKTEKPSPLQLKAAVEEVLANKQYKRNVDALANEFSQYDPAILSLYYVDSILKNKQARKPLQERRLFQN
;
A
#
# COMPACT_ATOMS: atom_id res chain seq x y z
N ASP A 1 -8.67 14.65 -4.84
CA ASP A 1 -9.38 13.46 -4.36
C ASP A 1 -8.40 12.51 -3.67
N ALA A 2 -8.91 11.72 -2.77
CA ALA A 2 -8.15 10.74 -2.02
C ALA A 2 -8.96 9.45 -1.87
N TYR A 3 -8.27 8.34 -1.66
CA TYR A 3 -8.91 7.04 -1.50
C TYR A 3 -8.63 6.49 -0.10
N ILE A 4 -9.69 6.25 0.65
CA ILE A 4 -9.59 5.71 2.01
C ILE A 4 -9.86 4.20 1.95
N THR A 5 -8.95 3.40 2.47
CA THR A 5 -9.09 1.96 2.46
C THR A 5 -8.53 1.36 3.74
N ASN A 6 -8.99 0.16 4.08
CA ASN A 6 -8.44 -0.58 5.21
C ASN A 6 -7.08 -1.24 4.90
N GLY A 7 -6.58 -1.05 3.69
CA GLY A 7 -5.22 -1.44 3.36
C GLY A 7 -5.03 -2.85 2.85
N GLY A 8 -6.05 -3.51 2.36
CA GLY A 8 -5.87 -4.78 1.68
C GLY A 8 -5.22 -4.56 0.32
N TYR A 9 -4.60 -5.62 -0.23
CA TYR A 9 -3.96 -5.57 -1.53
C TYR A 9 -4.87 -4.99 -2.62
N GLY A 10 -6.10 -5.49 -2.71
CA GLY A 10 -7.05 -5.05 -3.73
C GLY A 10 -7.39 -3.57 -3.62
N GLY A 11 -7.62 -3.09 -2.39
CA GLY A 11 -7.93 -1.68 -2.17
C GLY A 11 -6.76 -0.76 -2.51
N VAL A 12 -5.56 -1.15 -2.14
CA VAL A 12 -4.35 -0.37 -2.45
C VAL A 12 -4.14 -0.29 -3.96
N MET A 13 -4.24 -1.42 -4.66
CA MET A 13 -4.06 -1.44 -6.11
C MET A 13 -5.13 -0.63 -6.81
N LEU A 14 -6.36 -0.70 -6.34
CA LEU A 14 -7.45 0.09 -6.92
C LEU A 14 -7.19 1.59 -6.79
N GLY A 15 -6.72 2.03 -5.63
CA GLY A 15 -6.35 3.44 -5.43
C GLY A 15 -5.24 3.90 -6.36
N ILE A 16 -4.20 3.10 -6.51
CA ILE A 16 -3.06 3.42 -7.39
C ILE A 16 -3.51 3.45 -8.84
N GLN A 17 -4.29 2.48 -9.29
CA GLN A 17 -4.78 2.43 -10.67
C GLN A 17 -5.66 3.64 -11.00
N ASN A 18 -6.39 4.15 -10.02
CA ASN A 18 -7.22 5.34 -10.19
C ASN A 18 -6.45 6.64 -9.90
N ARG A 19 -5.14 6.55 -9.64
CA ARG A 19 -4.25 7.69 -9.41
C ARG A 19 -4.68 8.55 -8.23
N LEU A 20 -5.15 7.90 -7.17
CA LEU A 20 -5.59 8.58 -5.95
C LEU A 20 -4.58 8.38 -4.83
N PRO A 21 -4.15 9.45 -4.15
CA PRO A 21 -3.39 9.30 -2.92
C PRO A 21 -4.17 8.48 -1.91
N LEU A 22 -3.46 7.68 -1.13
CA LEU A 22 -4.06 6.69 -0.26
C LEU A 22 -4.06 7.12 1.20
N ILE A 23 -5.16 6.83 1.88
CA ILE A 23 -5.20 6.88 3.34
C ILE A 23 -5.54 5.47 3.79
N VAL A 24 -4.61 4.82 4.47
CA VAL A 24 -4.74 3.42 4.83
C VAL A 24 -4.77 3.26 6.34
N ALA A 25 -5.61 2.33 6.79
CA ALA A 25 -5.72 1.96 8.19
C ALA A 25 -5.86 0.44 8.26
N GLY A 26 -5.28 -0.16 9.30
CA GLY A 26 -5.34 -1.60 9.46
C GLY A 26 -3.96 -2.18 9.75
N GLU A 27 -3.91 -3.14 10.65
CA GLU A 27 -2.65 -3.73 11.09
C GLU A 27 -2.65 -5.26 11.03
N HIS A 28 -3.80 -5.87 10.74
CA HIS A 28 -3.94 -7.32 10.75
C HIS A 28 -3.82 -7.94 9.36
N GLU A 29 -3.52 -9.23 9.30
CA GLU A 29 -3.55 -10.03 8.08
C GLU A 29 -2.63 -9.51 6.97
N GLY A 30 -1.41 -9.08 7.35
CA GLY A 30 -0.44 -8.57 6.39
C GLY A 30 -0.66 -7.14 5.93
N LYS A 31 -1.74 -6.51 6.33
CA LYS A 31 -2.02 -5.11 5.99
C LYS A 31 -0.95 -4.17 6.52
N ASN A 32 -0.37 -4.51 7.67
CA ASN A 32 0.68 -3.70 8.29
C ASN A 32 1.86 -3.48 7.35
N GLU A 33 2.30 -4.52 6.65
CA GLU A 33 3.42 -4.42 5.72
C GLU A 33 3.06 -3.61 4.48
N ILE A 34 1.87 -3.82 3.94
CA ILE A 34 1.37 -3.08 2.78
C ILE A 34 1.26 -1.61 3.14
N ASN A 35 0.65 -1.32 4.27
CA ASN A 35 0.41 0.06 4.71
C ASN A 35 1.72 0.78 5.04
N ALA A 36 2.70 0.08 5.60
CA ALA A 36 4.02 0.67 5.86
C ALA A 36 4.69 1.14 4.57
N ARG A 37 4.53 0.41 3.48
CA ARG A 37 5.07 0.81 2.17
C ARG A 37 4.38 2.03 1.62
N ILE A 38 3.08 2.16 1.81
CA ILE A 38 2.34 3.35 1.38
C ILE A 38 2.95 4.60 2.04
N GLY A 39 3.19 4.54 3.34
CA GLY A 39 3.85 5.64 4.05
C GLY A 39 5.30 5.86 3.62
N TYR A 40 6.06 4.79 3.49
CA TYR A 40 7.48 4.87 3.13
C TYR A 40 7.70 5.53 1.76
N PHE A 41 6.89 5.18 0.77
CA PHE A 41 7.02 5.74 -0.57
C PHE A 41 6.21 7.02 -0.76
N ASN A 42 5.61 7.53 0.29
CA ASN A 42 4.80 8.76 0.26
C ASN A 42 3.69 8.71 -0.80
N LEU A 43 3.03 7.57 -0.87
CA LEU A 43 1.86 7.38 -1.72
C LEU A 43 0.59 7.81 -1.00
N GLY A 44 0.69 8.06 0.28
CA GLY A 44 -0.41 8.45 1.13
C GLY A 44 0.00 8.38 2.59
N ILE A 45 -0.99 8.28 3.47
CA ILE A 45 -0.80 8.28 4.91
C ILE A 45 -1.23 6.94 5.48
N ASN A 46 -0.37 6.35 6.30
CA ASN A 46 -0.68 5.16 7.08
C ASN A 46 -1.06 5.59 8.50
N LEU A 47 -2.32 5.39 8.85
CA LEU A 47 -2.83 5.78 10.18
C LEU A 47 -2.41 4.82 11.29
N LYS A 48 -1.91 3.64 10.96
CA LYS A 48 -1.37 2.66 11.91
C LYS A 48 -2.37 2.23 12.98
N THR A 49 -3.62 2.07 12.59
CA THR A 49 -4.68 1.66 13.51
C THR A 49 -5.77 0.92 12.76
N GLU A 50 -6.42 -0.03 13.45
CA GLU A 50 -7.60 -0.71 12.92
C GLU A 50 -8.86 0.15 13.03
N LYS A 51 -8.86 1.13 13.93
CA LYS A 51 -10.03 1.94 14.22
C LYS A 51 -9.66 3.43 14.22
N PRO A 52 -9.48 4.01 13.02
CA PRO A 52 -9.17 5.44 12.95
C PRO A 52 -10.35 6.28 13.44
N SER A 53 -10.06 7.33 14.18
CA SER A 53 -11.08 8.27 14.61
C SER A 53 -11.47 9.19 13.45
N PRO A 54 -12.67 9.79 13.50
CA PRO A 54 -13.04 10.80 12.50
C PRO A 54 -12.05 11.95 12.40
N LEU A 55 -11.45 12.36 13.51
CA LEU A 55 -10.45 13.44 13.50
C LEU A 55 -9.17 13.00 12.78
N GLN A 56 -8.73 11.76 12.99
CA GLN A 56 -7.57 11.23 12.29
C GLN A 56 -7.82 11.16 10.78
N LEU A 57 -8.99 10.69 10.38
CA LEU A 57 -9.35 10.62 8.96
C LEU A 57 -9.40 12.01 8.33
N LYS A 58 -10.02 12.97 9.02
CA LYS A 58 -10.13 14.34 8.53
C LYS A 58 -8.75 14.95 8.34
N ALA A 59 -7.88 14.83 9.34
CA ALA A 59 -6.54 15.39 9.27
C ALA A 59 -5.74 14.77 8.13
N ALA A 60 -5.86 13.45 7.93
CA ALA A 60 -5.17 12.77 6.86
C ALA A 60 -5.66 13.20 5.47
N VAL A 61 -6.97 13.34 5.31
CA VAL A 61 -7.55 13.84 4.04
C VAL A 61 -7.05 15.24 3.74
N GLU A 62 -7.08 16.12 4.73
CA GLU A 62 -6.62 17.49 4.55
C GLU A 62 -5.15 17.54 4.15
N GLU A 63 -4.29 16.76 4.80
CA GLU A 63 -2.87 16.72 4.47
C GLU A 63 -2.63 16.18 3.05
N VAL A 64 -3.27 15.10 2.69
CA VAL A 64 -3.11 14.48 1.38
C VAL A 64 -3.57 15.41 0.26
N LEU A 65 -4.67 16.13 0.48
CA LEU A 65 -5.18 17.06 -0.53
C LEU A 65 -4.36 18.34 -0.61
N ALA A 66 -3.79 18.78 0.51
CA ALA A 66 -2.97 20.01 0.54
C ALA A 66 -1.57 19.80 -0.02
N ASN A 67 -0.99 18.61 0.17
CA ASN A 67 0.37 18.33 -0.27
C ASN A 67 0.33 17.53 -1.59
N LYS A 68 0.59 18.22 -2.68
CA LYS A 68 0.52 17.64 -4.02
C LYS A 68 1.57 16.57 -4.29
N GLN A 69 2.56 16.43 -3.42
CA GLN A 69 3.60 15.43 -3.60
C GLN A 69 3.03 14.01 -3.54
N TYR A 70 2.04 13.76 -2.70
CA TYR A 70 1.37 12.46 -2.66
C TYR A 70 0.77 12.10 -4.02
N LYS A 71 0.05 13.01 -4.62
CA LYS A 71 -0.55 12.82 -5.95
C LYS A 71 0.51 12.55 -7.01
N ARG A 72 1.59 13.30 -7.00
CA ARG A 72 2.69 13.12 -7.94
C ARG A 72 3.33 11.75 -7.81
N ASN A 73 3.52 11.28 -6.58
CA ASN A 73 4.11 9.98 -6.32
C ASN A 73 3.20 8.85 -6.81
N VAL A 74 1.90 8.96 -6.56
CA VAL A 74 0.93 7.97 -7.04
C VAL A 74 0.86 7.98 -8.57
N ASP A 75 0.85 9.14 -9.18
CA ASP A 75 0.83 9.26 -10.65
C ASP A 75 2.07 8.60 -11.26
N ALA A 76 3.24 8.82 -10.68
CA ALA A 76 4.48 8.22 -11.16
C ALA A 76 4.42 6.69 -11.09
N LEU A 77 3.93 6.16 -9.96
CA LEU A 77 3.80 4.71 -9.78
C LEU A 77 2.75 4.13 -10.73
N ALA A 78 1.62 4.81 -10.90
CA ALA A 78 0.57 4.38 -11.82
C ALA A 78 1.07 4.34 -13.26
N ASN A 79 1.87 5.34 -13.66
CA ASN A 79 2.47 5.36 -14.98
C ASN A 79 3.41 4.17 -15.18
N GLU A 80 4.21 3.85 -14.19
CA GLU A 80 5.08 2.69 -14.23
C GLU A 80 4.27 1.40 -14.35
N PHE A 81 3.22 1.26 -13.54
CA PHE A 81 2.36 0.08 -13.57
C PHE A 81 1.57 -0.07 -14.86
N SER A 82 1.25 1.02 -15.54
CA SER A 82 0.49 0.96 -16.79
C SER A 82 1.21 0.23 -17.92
N GLN A 83 2.51 0.01 -17.76
CA GLN A 83 3.31 -0.73 -18.74
C GLN A 83 3.20 -2.24 -18.58
N TYR A 84 2.50 -2.72 -17.56
CA TYR A 84 2.40 -4.13 -17.24
C TYR A 84 0.96 -4.61 -17.30
N ASP A 85 0.81 -5.89 -17.63
CA ASP A 85 -0.48 -6.57 -17.53
C ASP A 85 -0.92 -6.63 -16.07
N PRO A 86 -2.20 -6.36 -15.75
CA PRO A 86 -2.67 -6.41 -14.37
C PRO A 86 -2.43 -7.74 -13.67
N ALA A 87 -2.50 -8.86 -14.40
CA ALA A 87 -2.21 -10.17 -13.81
C ALA A 87 -0.75 -10.28 -13.40
N ILE A 88 0.15 -9.77 -14.20
CA ILE A 88 1.59 -9.76 -13.90
C ILE A 88 1.87 -8.87 -12.69
N LEU A 89 1.24 -7.72 -12.62
CA LEU A 89 1.37 -6.82 -11.47
C LEU A 89 0.92 -7.49 -10.18
N SER A 90 -0.20 -8.21 -10.23
CA SER A 90 -0.72 -8.92 -9.07
C SER A 90 0.27 -9.98 -8.58
N LEU A 91 0.83 -10.76 -9.49
CA LEU A 91 1.83 -11.77 -9.15
C LEU A 91 3.09 -11.14 -8.56
N TYR A 92 3.55 -10.07 -9.16
CA TYR A 92 4.73 -9.35 -8.69
C TYR A 92 4.54 -8.82 -7.28
N TYR A 93 3.38 -8.27 -7.01
CA TYR A 93 3.05 -7.70 -5.72
C TYR A 93 2.96 -8.78 -4.64
N VAL A 94 2.31 -9.90 -4.94
CA VAL A 94 2.20 -11.04 -4.03
C VAL A 94 3.59 -11.62 -3.73
N ASP A 95 4.43 -11.77 -4.75
CA ASP A 95 5.79 -12.25 -4.60
C ASP A 95 6.59 -11.34 -3.66
N SER A 96 6.45 -10.05 -3.82
CA SER A 96 7.11 -9.05 -2.96
C SER A 96 6.70 -9.21 -1.49
N ILE A 97 5.41 -9.45 -1.24
CA ILE A 97 4.91 -9.68 0.13
C ILE A 97 5.46 -10.97 0.70
N LEU A 98 5.46 -12.03 -0.09
CA LEU A 98 5.98 -13.33 0.34
C LEU A 98 7.47 -13.25 0.68
N LYS A 99 8.25 -12.54 -0.10
CA LYS A 99 9.67 -12.33 0.20
C LYS A 99 9.87 -11.62 1.53
N ASN A 100 9.07 -10.63 1.82
CA ASN A 100 9.12 -9.95 3.11
C ASN A 100 8.80 -10.89 4.27
N LYS A 101 7.80 -11.75 4.11
CA LYS A 101 7.45 -12.73 5.13
C LYS A 101 8.56 -13.76 5.31
N GLN A 102 9.17 -14.20 4.24
CA GLN A 102 10.29 -15.13 4.29
C GLN A 102 11.46 -14.56 5.08
N ALA A 103 11.74 -13.28 4.91
CA ALA A 103 12.81 -12.62 5.63
C ALA A 103 12.64 -12.63 7.15
N ARG A 104 11.41 -12.83 7.64
CA ARG A 104 11.07 -12.87 9.06
C ARG A 104 10.94 -14.29 9.60
N LYS A 105 10.93 -15.29 8.72
CA LYS A 105 10.77 -16.69 9.10
C LYS A 105 12.12 -17.34 9.41
N PRO A 106 12.13 -18.43 10.19
CA PRO A 106 13.33 -19.25 10.35
C PRO A 106 13.87 -19.71 9.00
N LEU A 107 15.18 -19.92 8.94
CA LEU A 107 15.86 -20.30 7.71
C LEU A 107 15.25 -21.52 7.02
N GLN A 108 14.81 -22.49 7.79
CA GLN A 108 14.20 -23.72 7.28
C GLN A 108 12.92 -23.43 6.51
N GLU A 109 12.08 -22.54 7.01
CA GLU A 109 10.85 -22.16 6.33
C GLU A 109 11.11 -21.35 5.07
N ARG A 110 12.16 -20.53 5.07
CA ARG A 110 12.56 -19.79 3.88
C ARG A 110 12.86 -20.69 2.71
N ARG A 111 13.49 -21.84 2.96
CA ARG A 111 13.87 -22.80 1.90
C ARG A 111 12.67 -23.40 1.19
N LEU A 112 11.52 -23.50 1.86
CA LEU A 112 10.30 -24.03 1.25
C LEU A 112 9.77 -23.14 0.13
N PHE A 113 10.13 -21.86 0.13
CA PHE A 113 9.62 -20.86 -0.81
C PHE A 113 10.69 -20.32 -1.76
N GLN A 114 11.91 -20.87 -1.71
CA GLN A 114 13.02 -20.41 -2.54
C GLN A 114 13.20 -21.31 -3.76
N ASN A 115 12.27 -21.32 -4.65
CA ASN A 115 12.45 -22.07 -5.91
C ASN A 115 12.35 -21.15 -7.11
#